data_68b2a07b10a1fd6a476c49ef68270fe7
#
_entry.id   68b2a07b10a1fd6a476c49ef68270fe7
#
_cell.length_a   1.000
_cell.length_b   1.000
_cell.length_c   1.000
_cell.angle_alpha   90.00
_cell.angle_beta   90.00
_cell.angle_gamma   90.00
#
_symmetry.space_group_name_H-M   'P 1'
#
loop_
_entity.id
_entity.type
_entity.pdbx_description
1 polymer ?
#
loop_
_entity_poly.entity_id
_entity_poly.type
_entity_poly.pdbx_seq_one_letter_code
_entity_poly.pdbx_strand_id
1 'polypeptide(L)' 'NSLKNAKDEGQREGRIAGQIEGKIEAYIDCNMTIPEIAKKVSKPEEYVREVVKKLSAVSQ' A
#
# COMPACT_ATOMS: atom_id res chain seq x y z
N ASN A 1 20.23 11.75 17.27
CA ASN A 1 20.46 11.17 16.15
C ASN A 1 19.81 9.87 15.72
N SER A 2 20.03 8.73 16.41
CA SER A 2 19.30 7.55 16.00
C SER A 2 17.81 7.71 16.24
N LEU A 3 17.44 8.40 17.30
CA LEU A 3 16.03 8.66 17.56
C LEU A 3 15.42 9.50 16.45
N LYS A 4 16.18 10.47 15.97
CA LYS A 4 15.72 11.34 14.92
C LYS A 4 15.52 10.55 13.62
N ASN A 5 16.49 9.68 13.34
CA ASN A 5 16.42 8.86 12.13
C ASN A 5 15.22 7.94 12.16
N ALA A 6 14.96 7.35 13.32
CA ALA A 6 13.82 6.44 13.47
C ALA A 6 12.52 7.18 13.19
N LYS A 7 12.42 8.41 13.67
CA LYS A 7 11.22 9.21 13.44
C LYS A 7 11.03 9.50 11.97
N ASP A 8 12.11 9.90 11.30
CA ASP A 8 12.05 10.22 9.89
C ASP A 8 11.64 8.99 9.08
N GLU A 9 12.21 7.86 9.42
CA GLU A 9 11.90 6.62 8.73
C GLU A 9 10.42 6.28 8.88
N GLY A 10 9.88 6.46 10.07
CA GLY A 10 8.48 6.19 10.30
C GLY A 10 7.59 7.03 9.42
N GLN A 11 7.92 8.32 9.31
CA GLN A 11 7.13 9.22 8.48
C GLN A 11 7.23 8.86 7.02
N ARG A 12 8.42 8.52 6.56
CA ARG A 12 8.63 8.14 5.17
C ARG A 12 7.82 6.88 4.84
N GLU A 13 7.86 5.91 5.72
CA GLU A 13 7.13 4.68 5.51
C GLU A 13 5.64 4.95 5.41
N GLY A 14 5.15 5.85 6.23
CA GLY A 14 3.75 6.21 6.16
C GLY A 14 3.36 6.80 4.83
N ARG A 15 4.19 7.70 4.31
CA ARG A 15 3.92 8.31 3.02
C ARG A 15 3.96 7.29 1.89
N ILE A 16 4.97 6.44 1.91
CA ILE A 16 5.13 5.42 0.87
C ILE A 16 3.95 4.47 0.91
N ALA A 17 3.54 4.06 2.10
CA ALA A 17 2.40 3.16 2.24
C ALA A 17 1.14 3.80 1.67
N GLY A 18 0.93 5.08 1.93
CA GLY A 18 -0.23 5.78 1.40
C GLY A 18 -0.23 5.85 -0.11
N GLN A 19 0.94 6.11 -0.68
CA GLN A 19 1.07 6.17 -2.13
C GLN A 19 0.79 4.80 -2.76
N ILE A 20 1.33 3.75 -2.16
CA ILE A 20 1.12 2.40 -2.68
C ILE A 20 -0.35 2.01 -2.58
N GLU A 21 -0.98 2.33 -1.45
CA GLU A 21 -2.39 2.03 -1.29
C GLU A 21 -3.23 2.75 -2.34
N GLY A 22 -2.89 4.00 -2.64
CA GLY A 22 -3.59 4.74 -3.67
C GLY A 22 -3.43 4.10 -5.04
N LYS A 23 -2.23 3.61 -5.34
CA LYS A 23 -1.99 2.93 -6.59
C LYS A 23 -2.80 1.64 -6.67
N ILE A 24 -2.83 0.88 -5.58
CA ILE A 24 -3.59 -0.36 -5.55
C ILE A 24 -5.07 -0.07 -5.80
N GLU A 25 -5.57 0.97 -5.19
CA GLU A 25 -6.97 1.36 -5.39
C GLU A 25 -7.25 1.65 -6.86
N ALA A 26 -6.36 2.40 -7.50
CA ALA A 26 -6.52 2.72 -8.92
C ALA A 26 -6.47 1.46 -9.79
N TYR A 27 -5.58 0.54 -9.45
CA TYR A 27 -5.47 -0.70 -10.20
C TYR A 27 -6.73 -1.56 -10.04
N ILE A 28 -7.31 -1.54 -8.86
CA ILE A 28 -8.56 -2.27 -8.62
C ILE A 28 -9.66 -1.69 -9.50
N ASP A 29 -9.71 -0.39 -9.63
CA ASP A 29 -10.67 0.26 -10.51
C ASP A 29 -10.48 -0.18 -11.95
N CYS A 30 -9.25 -0.54 -12.31
CA CYS A 30 -8.96 -1.03 -13.65
C CYS A 30 -9.21 -2.53 -13.80
N ASN A 31 -9.80 -3.16 -12.78
CA ASN A 31 -10.11 -4.59 -12.80
C ASN A 31 -8.86 -5.45 -12.89
N MET A 32 -7.76 -5.00 -12.31
CA MET A 32 -6.55 -5.80 -12.27
C MET A 32 -6.65 -6.84 -11.18
N THR A 33 -6.00 -7.97 -11.42
CA THR A 33 -5.98 -9.05 -10.44
C THR A 33 -4.94 -8.77 -9.37
N ILE A 34 -5.09 -9.43 -8.22
CA ILE A 34 -4.16 -9.24 -7.11
C ILE A 34 -2.71 -9.56 -7.50
N PRO A 35 -2.44 -10.68 -8.16
CA PRO A 35 -1.06 -10.95 -8.57
C PRO A 35 -0.48 -9.87 -9.47
N GLU A 36 -1.29 -9.32 -10.36
CA GLU A 36 -0.83 -8.27 -11.26
C GLU A 36 -0.52 -6.99 -10.49
N ILE A 37 -1.42 -6.63 -9.59
CA ILE A 37 -1.20 -5.44 -8.77
C ILE A 37 0.08 -5.61 -7.94
N ALA A 38 0.26 -6.79 -7.36
CA ALA A 38 1.44 -7.06 -6.55
C ALA A 38 2.71 -6.85 -7.37
N LYS A 39 2.71 -7.27 -8.61
CA LYS A 39 3.85 -7.07 -9.49
C LYS A 39 4.07 -5.58 -9.76
N LYS A 40 3.01 -4.86 -10.01
CA LYS A 40 3.10 -3.45 -10.33
C LYS A 40 3.67 -2.64 -9.17
N VAL A 41 3.25 -2.97 -7.94
CA VAL A 41 3.72 -2.23 -6.78
C VAL A 41 4.96 -2.86 -6.14
N SER A 42 5.47 -3.95 -6.70
CA SER A 42 6.65 -4.65 -6.18
C SER A 42 6.43 -5.08 -4.73
N LYS A 43 5.25 -5.58 -4.45
CA LYS A 43 4.91 -6.08 -3.12
C LYS A 43 4.32 -7.48 -3.24
N PRO A 44 4.33 -8.26 -2.16
CA PRO A 44 3.72 -9.58 -2.20
C PRO A 44 2.20 -9.51 -2.29
N GLU A 45 1.61 -10.60 -2.76
CA GLU A 45 0.16 -10.65 -2.88
C GLU A 45 -0.53 -10.46 -1.53
N GLU A 46 0.09 -10.97 -0.48
CA GLU A 46 -0.45 -10.79 0.85
C GLU A 46 -0.62 -9.32 1.19
N TYR A 47 0.38 -8.52 0.81
CA TYR A 47 0.32 -7.09 1.06
C TYR A 47 -0.87 -6.47 0.32
N VAL A 48 -1.04 -6.84 -0.94
CA VAL A 48 -2.13 -6.30 -1.74
C VAL A 48 -3.47 -6.71 -1.16
N ARG A 49 -3.60 -7.94 -0.73
CA ARG A 49 -4.83 -8.42 -0.12
C ARG A 49 -5.18 -7.62 1.13
N GLU A 50 -4.18 -7.37 1.95
CA GLU A 50 -4.39 -6.59 3.18
C GLU A 50 -4.88 -5.19 2.84
N VAL A 51 -4.27 -4.58 1.84
CA VAL A 51 -4.67 -3.24 1.44
C VAL A 51 -6.10 -3.24 0.91
N VAL A 52 -6.44 -4.23 0.10
CA VAL A 52 -7.80 -4.33 -0.44
C VAL A 52 -8.82 -4.48 0.70
N LYS A 53 -8.49 -5.30 1.68
CA LYS A 53 -9.33 -5.47 2.85
C LYS A 53 -9.52 -4.16 3.58
N LYS A 54 -8.41 -3.45 3.75
CA LYS A 54 -8.42 -2.17 4.45
C LYS A 54 -9.28 -1.16 3.73
N LEU A 55 -9.12 -1.07 2.42
CA LEU A 55 -9.89 -0.14 1.63
C LEU A 55 -11.37 -0.48 1.67
N SER A 56 -11.69 -1.76 1.62
CA SER A 56 -13.07 -2.19 1.68
C SER A 56 -13.70 -1.85 3.03
N ALA A 57 -12.93 -1.99 4.11
CA ALA A 57 -13.43 -1.67 5.44
C ALA A 57 -13.63 -0.17 5.60
N VAL A 58 -12.79 0.63 4.97
CA VAL A 58 -12.85 2.09 5.11
C VAL A 58 -13.96 2.69 4.27
N SER A 59 -14.35 2.01 3.21
CA SER A 59 -15.35 2.58 2.30
C SER A 59 -16.75 2.55 2.89
N GLN A 60 -16.82 2.31 4.14
CA GLN A 60 -18.11 2.43 4.85
C GLN A 60 -18.44 3.90 5.10
#